data_04a101d4ef45793c887cb7372f239275
#
_entry.id   04a101d4ef45793c887cb7372f239275
#
_cell.length_a   1.000
_cell.length_b   1.000
_cell.length_c   1.000
_cell.angle_alpha   90.00
_cell.angle_beta   90.00
_cell.angle_gamma   90.00
#
_symmetry.space_group_name_H-M   'P 1'
#
loop_
_entity.id
_entity.type
_entity.pdbx_description
1 polymer ?
#
loop_
_entity_poly.entity_id
_entity_poly.type
_entity_poly.pdbx_seq_one_letter_code
_entity_poly.pdbx_strand_id
1 'polypeptide(L)'
;MGTHASPNVLLVVLDSVRAANCSLYDAARETTPYLSRLADESTVYTQARAPSNWSLPSHVSLFTGLDAHVHQVTVHDRLRAGHTVFEALAADGYATGLFSENGFLTGRDAGLADPFETVVGVPDDYDDRYDTTVLDPGPDGFYYADRVLAWSAEVDGPWAACLNLMDAHRPFEPREAYDRWGDDRARTIQADLPIRWEWAFYGGDRPYWQLGALESLYDGGIRQADAVLEHVLESLRSRGALDETLVVVCGDHGDGFGEPGRVPGEPPAVSHILPMHEELLHVPLVVRPPGGATGERVDELAALTRFPAVARAHARGDPPSRGFTVDRALALKQPVTADLRERFERRCDPVEPYLEPSRAVYENAPDTSGAVRKHSYWGDTGVTTLVHAPGVVEHREPIEPETVDRAFRDGNDRDGGDDRDPVREPLAGRQPDADVEAQLAALGYY
;
A
#
# COMPACT_ATOMS: atom_id res chain seq x y z
N MET A 1 10.96 -30.81 24.91
CA MET A 1 10.32 -29.87 24.00
C MET A 1 11.03 -28.56 24.25
N GLY A 2 11.94 -28.15 23.36
CA GLY A 2 12.57 -26.85 23.43
C GLY A 2 11.48 -25.80 23.23
N THR A 3 11.40 -24.83 24.12
CA THR A 3 10.61 -23.61 23.88
C THR A 3 11.25 -22.90 22.71
N HIS A 4 10.73 -23.11 21.49
CA HIS A 4 11.07 -22.21 20.40
C HIS A 4 10.59 -20.84 20.84
N ALA A 5 11.51 -19.87 20.93
CA ALA A 5 11.15 -18.49 21.14
C ALA A 5 10.17 -18.07 20.02
N SER A 6 9.12 -17.33 20.38
CA SER A 6 8.21 -16.78 19.38
C SER A 6 8.98 -15.89 18.41
N PRO A 7 8.83 -16.06 17.09
CA PRO A 7 9.57 -15.26 16.11
C PRO A 7 9.14 -13.80 16.14
N ASN A 8 10.05 -12.90 15.85
CA ASN A 8 9.73 -11.50 15.59
C ASN A 8 8.88 -11.36 14.32
N VAL A 9 8.18 -10.26 14.18
CA VAL A 9 7.38 -9.93 13.00
C VAL A 9 7.80 -8.56 12.47
N LEU A 10 8.30 -8.50 11.25
CA LEU A 10 8.61 -7.26 10.54
C LEU A 10 7.74 -7.15 9.29
N LEU A 11 6.82 -6.19 9.30
CA LEU A 11 6.09 -5.75 8.13
C LEU A 11 6.83 -4.55 7.54
N VAL A 12 7.31 -4.66 6.30
CA VAL A 12 7.86 -3.55 5.53
C VAL A 12 6.88 -3.20 4.42
N VAL A 13 6.32 -2.00 4.49
CA VAL A 13 5.43 -1.48 3.45
C VAL A 13 6.23 -0.52 2.57
N LEU A 14 6.25 -0.79 1.28
CA LEU A 14 6.78 0.09 0.24
C LEU A 14 5.62 0.95 -0.27
N ASP A 15 5.40 2.11 0.35
CA ASP A 15 4.24 2.96 0.07
C ASP A 15 4.20 3.36 -1.41
N SER A 16 3.03 3.23 -2.02
CA SER A 16 2.78 3.53 -3.43
C SER A 16 3.57 2.69 -4.44
N VAL A 17 4.24 1.59 -4.03
CA VAL A 17 5.04 0.76 -4.95
C VAL A 17 4.18 -0.27 -5.66
N ARG A 18 4.11 -0.16 -7.00
CA ARG A 18 3.43 -1.11 -7.88
C ARG A 18 4.36 -2.23 -8.36
N ALA A 19 3.82 -3.43 -8.55
CA ALA A 19 4.59 -4.58 -9.01
C ALA A 19 5.21 -4.36 -10.40
N ALA A 20 4.52 -3.62 -11.29
CA ALA A 20 4.97 -3.33 -12.66
C ALA A 20 6.30 -2.58 -12.75
N ASN A 21 6.70 -1.85 -11.71
CA ASN A 21 7.98 -1.13 -11.67
C ASN A 21 9.05 -1.84 -10.82
N CYS A 22 8.77 -3.04 -10.28
CA CYS A 22 9.75 -3.82 -9.54
C CYS A 22 10.48 -4.81 -10.45
N SER A 23 11.83 -4.75 -10.49
CA SER A 23 12.63 -5.70 -11.28
C SER A 23 12.46 -7.16 -10.83
N LEU A 24 12.04 -7.41 -9.60
CA LEU A 24 11.60 -8.73 -9.13
C LEU A 24 10.47 -9.33 -10.00
N TYR A 25 9.63 -8.50 -10.60
CA TYR A 25 8.50 -8.86 -11.47
C TYR A 25 8.77 -8.52 -12.94
N ASP A 26 10.03 -8.59 -13.35
CA ASP A 26 10.50 -8.40 -14.73
C ASP A 26 10.32 -6.95 -15.27
N ALA A 27 10.26 -5.94 -14.41
CA ALA A 27 10.35 -4.56 -14.86
C ALA A 27 11.66 -4.30 -15.61
N ALA A 28 11.62 -3.45 -16.66
CA ALA A 28 12.76 -3.18 -17.52
C ALA A 28 13.91 -2.45 -16.80
N ARG A 29 13.60 -1.68 -15.75
CA ARG A 29 14.59 -0.98 -14.91
C ARG A 29 14.90 -1.81 -13.68
N GLU A 30 16.17 -1.86 -13.28
CA GLU A 30 16.64 -2.60 -12.10
C GLU A 30 16.32 -1.80 -10.81
N THR A 31 15.06 -1.75 -10.45
CA THR A 31 14.55 -0.95 -9.32
C THR A 31 14.63 -1.67 -7.98
N THR A 32 14.50 -3.00 -7.96
CA THR A 32 14.46 -3.82 -6.73
C THR A 32 15.52 -4.96 -6.74
N PRO A 33 16.84 -4.65 -6.88
CA PRO A 33 17.86 -5.68 -6.93
C PRO A 33 18.03 -6.45 -5.61
N TYR A 34 17.83 -5.82 -4.47
CA TYR A 34 17.90 -6.52 -3.18
C TYR A 34 16.70 -7.44 -2.98
N LEU A 35 15.49 -6.95 -3.25
CA LEU A 35 14.28 -7.77 -3.16
C LEU A 35 14.35 -8.98 -4.12
N SER A 36 15.00 -8.82 -5.28
CA SER A 36 15.25 -9.93 -6.21
C SER A 36 16.21 -10.98 -5.63
N ARG A 37 17.22 -10.57 -4.85
CA ARG A 37 18.09 -11.51 -4.12
C ARG A 37 17.39 -12.14 -2.92
N LEU A 38 16.60 -11.38 -2.20
CA LEU A 38 15.81 -11.88 -1.06
C LEU A 38 14.83 -12.97 -1.48
N ALA A 39 14.36 -12.94 -2.72
CA ALA A 39 13.48 -13.96 -3.29
C ALA A 39 14.06 -15.38 -3.22
N ASP A 40 15.40 -15.54 -3.26
CA ASP A 40 16.07 -16.86 -3.17
C ASP A 40 15.85 -17.55 -1.81
N GLU A 41 15.50 -16.81 -0.78
CA GLU A 41 15.22 -17.32 0.57
C GLU A 41 13.77 -16.98 1.05
N SER A 42 12.86 -16.68 0.12
CA SER A 42 11.51 -16.19 0.38
C SER A 42 10.47 -16.86 -0.51
N THR A 43 9.20 -16.66 -0.16
CA THR A 43 8.06 -16.90 -1.07
C THR A 43 7.67 -15.58 -1.74
N VAL A 44 7.66 -15.56 -3.08
CA VAL A 44 7.23 -14.42 -3.89
C VAL A 44 5.84 -14.69 -4.44
N TYR A 45 4.88 -13.81 -4.15
CA TYR A 45 3.54 -13.88 -4.71
C TYR A 45 3.45 -13.01 -5.97
N THR A 46 3.22 -13.63 -7.12
CA THR A 46 3.22 -12.91 -8.41
C THR A 46 1.90 -12.23 -8.71
N GLN A 47 0.83 -12.56 -7.95
CA GLN A 47 -0.53 -12.06 -8.16
C GLN A 47 -1.13 -11.47 -6.88
N ALA A 48 -0.37 -10.64 -6.15
CA ALA A 48 -0.86 -9.98 -4.94
C ALA A 48 -1.68 -8.73 -5.25
N ARG A 49 -2.78 -8.53 -4.51
CA ARG A 49 -3.67 -7.37 -4.69
C ARG A 49 -3.83 -6.56 -3.41
N ALA A 50 -3.75 -5.24 -3.60
CA ALA A 50 -4.13 -4.25 -2.61
C ALA A 50 -5.66 -4.17 -2.47
N PRO A 51 -6.20 -3.93 -1.27
CA PRO A 51 -7.64 -3.84 -1.02
C PRO A 51 -8.24 -2.49 -1.43
N SER A 52 -7.40 -1.50 -1.68
CA SER A 52 -7.79 -0.16 -2.12
C SER A 52 -6.66 0.50 -2.91
N ASN A 53 -6.95 1.62 -3.51
CA ASN A 53 -6.02 2.39 -4.35
C ASN A 53 -5.29 3.51 -3.60
N TRP A 54 -5.31 3.55 -2.25
CA TRP A 54 -4.59 4.53 -1.45
C TRP A 54 -4.38 4.05 0.00
N SER A 55 -3.49 4.74 0.74
CA SER A 55 -2.87 4.24 1.97
C SER A 55 -3.84 3.96 3.12
N LEU A 56 -4.73 4.89 3.51
CA LEU A 56 -5.55 4.70 4.71
C LEU A 56 -6.40 3.41 4.68
N PRO A 57 -7.27 3.17 3.69
CA PRO A 57 -8.05 1.94 3.68
C PRO A 57 -7.19 0.68 3.47
N SER A 58 -6.07 0.79 2.73
CA SER A 58 -5.16 -0.34 2.54
C SER A 58 -4.47 -0.75 3.85
N HIS A 59 -3.98 0.21 4.65
CA HIS A 59 -3.38 -0.08 5.95
C HIS A 59 -4.40 -0.58 6.98
N VAL A 60 -5.63 -0.03 7.00
CA VAL A 60 -6.69 -0.60 7.85
C VAL A 60 -6.94 -2.06 7.49
N SER A 61 -7.08 -2.37 6.21
CA SER A 61 -7.24 -3.76 5.75
C SER A 61 -6.04 -4.64 6.09
N LEU A 62 -4.82 -4.13 5.89
CA LEU A 62 -3.57 -4.83 6.18
C LEU A 62 -3.43 -5.15 7.68
N PHE A 63 -3.83 -4.22 8.57
CA PHE A 63 -3.71 -4.42 10.01
C PHE A 63 -4.85 -5.24 10.61
N THR A 64 -6.06 -5.19 10.03
CA THR A 64 -7.25 -5.86 10.58
C THR A 64 -7.57 -7.18 9.88
N GLY A 65 -7.16 -7.36 8.63
CA GLY A 65 -7.59 -8.46 7.78
C GLY A 65 -8.99 -8.29 7.19
N LEU A 66 -9.62 -7.14 7.40
CA LEU A 66 -10.95 -6.84 6.88
C LEU A 66 -10.86 -6.17 5.52
N ASP A 67 -11.75 -6.54 4.62
CA ASP A 67 -11.88 -5.84 3.34
C ASP A 67 -12.38 -4.40 3.54
N ALA A 68 -11.98 -3.48 2.64
CA ALA A 68 -12.30 -2.07 2.74
C ALA A 68 -13.81 -1.75 2.81
N HIS A 69 -14.66 -2.58 2.21
CA HIS A 69 -16.12 -2.43 2.29
C HIS A 69 -16.70 -2.89 3.64
N VAL A 70 -15.96 -3.71 4.40
CA VAL A 70 -16.36 -4.18 5.73
C VAL A 70 -15.98 -3.15 6.80
N HIS A 71 -14.71 -2.73 6.84
CA HIS A 71 -14.27 -1.77 7.87
C HIS A 71 -14.79 -0.35 7.60
N GLN A 72 -14.97 0.07 6.35
CA GLN A 72 -15.52 1.37 5.92
C GLN A 72 -14.84 2.60 6.57
N VAL A 73 -13.60 2.48 7.03
CA VAL A 73 -12.84 3.60 7.60
C VAL A 73 -12.45 4.55 6.48
N THR A 74 -12.81 5.82 6.63
CA THR A 74 -12.51 6.92 5.70
C THR A 74 -11.70 8.00 6.41
N VAL A 75 -11.37 9.08 5.72
CA VAL A 75 -10.72 10.26 6.32
C VAL A 75 -11.53 10.93 7.44
N HIS A 76 -12.79 10.61 7.56
CA HIS A 76 -13.70 11.12 8.60
C HIS A 76 -13.91 10.16 9.76
N ASP A 77 -13.23 9.04 9.75
CA ASP A 77 -13.40 7.97 10.73
C ASP A 77 -12.07 7.65 11.42
N ARG A 78 -12.18 7.02 12.58
CA ARG A 78 -11.10 6.41 13.33
C ARG A 78 -11.33 4.91 13.41
N LEU A 79 -10.28 4.10 13.25
CA LEU A 79 -10.29 2.68 13.54
C LEU A 79 -10.44 2.48 15.06
N ARG A 80 -11.40 1.66 15.47
CA ARG A 80 -11.56 1.30 16.89
C ARG A 80 -10.51 0.31 17.35
N ALA A 81 -10.13 0.42 18.61
CA ALA A 81 -9.24 -0.53 19.26
C ALA A 81 -9.82 -1.95 19.29
N GLY A 82 -8.93 -2.95 19.35
CA GLY A 82 -9.31 -4.38 19.42
C GLY A 82 -9.43 -5.10 18.08
N HIS A 83 -9.13 -4.44 16.96
CA HIS A 83 -9.31 -5.01 15.64
C HIS A 83 -8.02 -5.34 14.89
N THR A 84 -6.85 -4.91 15.38
CA THR A 84 -5.58 -5.06 14.66
C THR A 84 -4.78 -6.27 15.11
N VAL A 85 -3.95 -6.78 14.20
CA VAL A 85 -2.99 -7.84 14.52
C VAL A 85 -1.94 -7.39 15.53
N PHE A 86 -1.57 -6.10 15.52
CA PHE A 86 -0.56 -5.58 16.46
C PHE A 86 -1.08 -5.55 17.89
N GLU A 87 -2.36 -5.21 18.11
CA GLU A 87 -2.99 -5.35 19.43
C GLU A 87 -3.02 -6.81 19.90
N ALA A 88 -3.33 -7.74 18.99
CA ALA A 88 -3.35 -9.16 19.31
C ALA A 88 -1.93 -9.67 19.67
N LEU A 89 -0.89 -9.23 18.96
CA LEU A 89 0.48 -9.57 19.23
C LEU A 89 0.97 -8.92 20.56
N ALA A 90 0.60 -7.66 20.83
CA ALA A 90 0.86 -7.02 22.10
C ALA A 90 0.25 -7.78 23.29
N ALA A 91 -1.00 -8.25 23.15
CA ALA A 91 -1.65 -9.10 24.15
C ALA A 91 -0.95 -10.47 24.32
N ASP A 92 -0.29 -10.97 23.28
CA ASP A 92 0.55 -12.18 23.31
C ASP A 92 1.99 -11.91 23.83
N GLY A 93 2.30 -10.67 24.28
CA GLY A 93 3.57 -10.28 24.93
C GLY A 93 4.64 -9.74 23.97
N TYR A 94 4.28 -9.36 22.74
CA TYR A 94 5.20 -8.68 21.82
C TYR A 94 5.30 -7.19 22.15
N ALA A 95 6.52 -6.64 22.13
CA ALA A 95 6.72 -5.21 22.01
C ALA A 95 6.31 -4.76 20.60
N THR A 96 5.63 -3.62 20.45
CA THR A 96 5.11 -3.16 19.16
C THR A 96 5.68 -1.82 18.76
N GLY A 97 6.09 -1.67 17.48
CA GLY A 97 6.69 -0.44 16.96
C GLY A 97 6.19 -0.07 15.58
N LEU A 98 5.92 1.23 15.36
CA LEU A 98 5.53 1.82 14.08
C LEU A 98 6.52 2.91 13.70
N PHE A 99 7.06 2.82 12.48
CA PHE A 99 8.09 3.71 11.96
C PHE A 99 7.67 4.18 10.57
N SER A 100 7.26 5.43 10.43
CA SER A 100 6.75 5.94 9.16
C SER A 100 6.70 7.46 9.11
N GLU A 101 6.91 8.01 7.94
CA GLU A 101 6.58 9.39 7.60
C GLU A 101 5.10 9.58 7.31
N ASN A 102 4.36 8.52 6.95
CA ASN A 102 2.97 8.62 6.50
C ASN A 102 2.06 9.19 7.61
N GLY A 103 1.52 10.39 7.37
CA GLY A 103 0.71 11.10 8.35
C GLY A 103 -0.61 10.40 8.72
N PHE A 104 -1.12 9.48 7.90
CA PHE A 104 -2.27 8.66 8.29
C PHE A 104 -1.90 7.59 9.32
N LEU A 105 -0.63 7.14 9.32
CA LEU A 105 -0.16 6.14 10.26
C LEU A 105 0.28 6.76 11.57
N THR A 106 1.03 7.87 11.55
CA THR A 106 1.74 8.39 12.71
C THR A 106 1.25 9.76 13.21
N GLY A 107 0.62 10.55 12.36
CA GLY A 107 0.25 11.94 12.69
C GLY A 107 -1.24 12.13 12.97
N ARG A 108 -2.11 11.46 12.20
CA ARG A 108 -3.55 11.63 12.30
C ARG A 108 -4.17 10.68 13.33
N ASP A 109 -5.22 11.15 14.02
CA ASP A 109 -6.06 10.31 14.91
C ASP A 109 -6.95 9.34 14.11
N ALA A 110 -6.32 8.54 13.24
CA ALA A 110 -6.98 7.49 12.47
C ALA A 110 -7.10 6.15 13.24
N GLY A 111 -6.52 6.07 14.43
CA GLY A 111 -6.49 4.85 15.24
C GLY A 111 -5.46 3.81 14.77
N LEU A 112 -4.67 4.12 13.74
CA LEU A 112 -3.66 3.20 13.20
C LEU A 112 -2.37 3.18 14.03
N ALA A 113 -2.06 4.25 14.75
CA ALA A 113 -0.92 4.31 15.67
C ALA A 113 -1.19 3.66 17.04
N ASP A 114 -2.45 3.58 17.46
CA ASP A 114 -2.85 3.14 18.80
C ASP A 114 -2.33 1.75 19.21
N PRO A 115 -2.21 0.77 18.28
CA PRO A 115 -1.73 -0.57 18.61
C PRO A 115 -0.25 -0.63 18.99
N PHE A 116 0.50 0.46 18.84
CA PHE A 116 1.95 0.46 18.96
C PHE A 116 2.42 1.19 20.22
N GLU A 117 3.28 0.52 20.99
CA GLU A 117 3.93 1.11 22.19
C GLU A 117 4.96 2.18 21.80
N THR A 118 5.63 1.97 20.66
CA THR A 118 6.60 2.92 20.10
C THR A 118 6.12 3.40 18.75
N VAL A 119 5.99 4.71 18.58
CA VAL A 119 5.64 5.34 17.29
C VAL A 119 6.72 6.38 16.95
N VAL A 120 7.32 6.22 15.77
CA VAL A 120 8.27 7.17 15.21
C VAL A 120 7.71 7.75 13.94
N GLY A 121 7.23 8.96 14.01
CA GLY A 121 6.75 9.76 12.90
C GLY A 121 7.80 10.77 12.42
N VAL A 122 7.32 11.81 11.76
CA VAL A 122 8.15 12.94 11.34
C VAL A 122 8.68 13.67 12.57
N PRO A 123 9.98 13.97 12.64
CA PRO A 123 10.56 14.75 13.75
C PRO A 123 10.06 16.20 13.74
N ASP A 124 9.95 16.81 14.92
CA ASP A 124 9.51 18.20 15.11
C ASP A 124 10.39 19.23 14.35
N ASP A 125 11.64 18.92 14.10
CA ASP A 125 12.58 19.77 13.35
C ASP A 125 12.38 19.73 11.82
N TYR A 126 11.38 18.95 11.36
CA TYR A 126 10.97 18.90 9.96
C TYR A 126 9.61 19.56 9.71
N ASP A 127 9.08 20.35 10.65
CA ASP A 127 7.77 21.00 10.54
C ASP A 127 7.62 21.89 9.30
N ASP A 128 8.69 22.59 8.88
CA ASP A 128 8.70 23.49 7.72
C ASP A 128 8.42 22.77 6.39
N ARG A 129 8.60 21.44 6.34
CA ARG A 129 8.39 20.66 5.11
C ARG A 129 6.92 20.55 4.69
N TYR A 130 6.00 20.80 5.60
CA TYR A 130 4.55 20.78 5.33
C TYR A 130 3.99 22.15 4.98
N ASP A 131 4.82 23.16 4.81
CA ASP A 131 4.40 24.40 4.19
C ASP A 131 3.84 24.09 2.80
N THR A 132 2.58 24.47 2.58
CA THR A 132 1.86 24.20 1.33
C THR A 132 2.47 24.89 0.11
N THR A 133 3.46 25.76 0.29
CA THR A 133 4.17 26.48 -0.74
C THR A 133 5.49 25.83 -1.17
N VAL A 134 6.03 24.93 -0.35
CA VAL A 134 7.32 24.25 -0.58
C VAL A 134 7.17 22.76 -0.35
N LEU A 135 7.46 21.95 -1.37
CA LEU A 135 7.60 20.50 -1.22
C LEU A 135 9.03 20.24 -0.75
N ASP A 136 9.23 20.19 0.57
CA ASP A 136 10.50 19.78 1.15
C ASP A 136 10.35 18.34 1.65
N PRO A 137 11.18 17.40 1.15
CA PRO A 137 11.09 16.00 1.56
C PRO A 137 11.50 15.88 3.02
N GLY A 138 10.84 14.99 3.71
CA GLY A 138 11.21 14.66 5.05
C GLY A 138 12.40 13.72 5.15
N PRO A 139 12.60 13.17 6.35
CA PRO A 139 13.59 12.12 6.52
C PRO A 139 13.20 10.97 5.61
N ASP A 140 14.12 10.56 4.76
CA ASP A 140 13.91 9.39 3.91
C ASP A 140 13.84 8.08 4.72
N GLY A 141 13.60 6.98 4.03
CA GLY A 141 13.46 5.66 4.65
C GLY A 141 14.64 5.24 5.53
N PHE A 142 15.87 5.70 5.27
CA PHE A 142 17.02 5.39 6.12
C PHE A 142 16.89 5.93 7.55
N TYR A 143 16.25 7.07 7.73
CA TYR A 143 15.97 7.59 9.07
C TYR A 143 15.11 6.62 9.88
N TYR A 144 14.03 6.12 9.29
CA TYR A 144 13.12 5.17 9.94
C TYR A 144 13.75 3.78 10.11
N ALA A 145 14.57 3.36 9.13
CA ALA A 145 15.36 2.13 9.21
C ALA A 145 16.30 2.12 10.40
N ASP A 146 17.05 3.20 10.63
CA ASP A 146 17.94 3.31 11.79
C ASP A 146 17.17 3.28 13.11
N ARG A 147 15.95 3.86 13.17
CA ARG A 147 15.09 3.85 14.35
C ARG A 147 14.55 2.46 14.69
N VAL A 148 14.02 1.73 13.68
CA VAL A 148 13.54 0.36 13.92
C VAL A 148 14.69 -0.57 14.31
N LEU A 149 15.88 -0.39 13.73
CA LEU A 149 17.06 -1.17 14.08
C LEU A 149 17.54 -0.91 15.49
N ALA A 150 17.60 0.36 15.93
CA ALA A 150 17.97 0.74 17.29
C ALA A 150 16.94 0.21 18.30
N TRP A 151 15.64 0.46 18.05
CA TRP A 151 14.56 0.00 18.90
C TRP A 151 14.56 -1.52 19.05
N SER A 152 14.60 -2.27 17.93
CA SER A 152 14.57 -3.74 17.98
C SER A 152 15.80 -4.37 18.63
N ALA A 153 16.91 -3.63 18.79
CA ALA A 153 18.08 -4.08 19.51
C ALA A 153 17.95 -3.92 21.03
N GLU A 154 17.06 -3.06 21.49
CA GLU A 154 16.81 -2.76 22.91
C GLU A 154 15.63 -3.55 23.49
N VAL A 155 14.80 -4.17 22.65
CA VAL A 155 13.64 -4.95 23.09
C VAL A 155 14.09 -6.29 23.69
N ASP A 156 13.67 -6.53 24.93
CA ASP A 156 13.80 -7.82 25.58
C ASP A 156 12.60 -8.71 25.22
N GLY A 157 12.78 -9.71 24.35
CA GLY A 157 11.73 -10.64 23.94
C GLY A 157 11.27 -10.45 22.49
N PRO A 158 10.14 -11.05 22.09
CA PRO A 158 9.65 -10.93 20.73
C PRO A 158 9.09 -9.54 20.45
N TRP A 159 9.25 -9.07 19.22
CA TRP A 159 8.74 -7.79 18.78
C TRP A 159 7.99 -7.89 17.46
N ALA A 160 7.07 -6.96 17.24
CA ALA A 160 6.29 -6.81 16.00
C ALA A 160 6.37 -5.35 15.54
N ALA A 161 6.96 -5.12 14.38
CA ALA A 161 7.15 -3.78 13.84
C ALA A 161 6.51 -3.61 12.47
N CYS A 162 5.99 -2.40 12.22
CA CYS A 162 5.65 -1.90 10.90
C CYS A 162 6.65 -0.79 10.53
N LEU A 163 7.38 -1.01 9.44
CA LEU A 163 8.23 0.00 8.80
C LEU A 163 7.57 0.37 7.47
N ASN A 164 7.02 1.57 7.36
CA ASN A 164 6.43 2.07 6.13
C ASN A 164 7.37 3.08 5.48
N LEU A 165 7.83 2.78 4.27
CA LEU A 165 8.80 3.55 3.51
C LEU A 165 8.11 4.40 2.46
N MET A 166 8.27 5.71 2.54
CA MET A 166 7.64 6.68 1.63
C MET A 166 8.55 7.10 0.46
N ASP A 167 9.72 6.48 0.28
CA ASP A 167 10.72 6.86 -0.73
C ASP A 167 10.18 6.87 -2.17
N ALA A 168 9.17 6.04 -2.46
CA ALA A 168 8.49 6.00 -3.75
C ALA A 168 7.17 6.77 -3.78
N HIS A 169 6.75 7.37 -2.67
CA HIS A 169 5.59 8.27 -2.63
C HIS A 169 6.01 9.68 -3.13
N ARG A 170 5.09 10.40 -3.73
CA ARG A 170 5.33 11.79 -4.15
C ARG A 170 5.49 12.75 -2.97
N PRO A 171 6.36 13.77 -3.07
CA PRO A 171 7.23 14.09 -4.20
C PRO A 171 8.32 13.03 -4.38
N PHE A 172 8.68 12.74 -5.64
CA PHE A 172 9.71 11.73 -5.94
C PHE A 172 11.10 12.36 -5.84
N GLU A 173 11.77 12.16 -4.72
CA GLU A 173 13.06 12.78 -4.42
C GLU A 173 14.10 11.76 -3.96
N PRO A 174 14.46 10.79 -4.83
CA PRO A 174 15.50 9.85 -4.51
C PRO A 174 16.84 10.56 -4.34
N ARG A 175 17.68 10.09 -3.40
CA ARG A 175 19.07 10.54 -3.30
C ARG A 175 19.80 10.28 -4.62
N GLU A 176 20.77 11.11 -4.95
CA GLU A 176 21.57 11.02 -6.20
C GLU A 176 22.10 9.58 -6.45
N ALA A 177 22.47 8.84 -5.42
CA ALA A 177 22.98 7.48 -5.53
C ALA A 177 21.94 6.48 -6.11
N TYR A 178 20.65 6.76 -5.95
CA TYR A 178 19.55 5.90 -6.37
C TYR A 178 18.80 6.45 -7.59
N ASP A 179 18.93 7.75 -7.88
CA ASP A 179 18.29 8.41 -9.02
C ASP A 179 19.04 8.07 -10.33
N ARG A 180 18.77 6.89 -10.87
CA ARG A 180 19.45 6.38 -12.07
C ARG A 180 18.74 6.75 -13.38
N TRP A 181 17.48 7.12 -13.32
CA TRP A 181 16.64 7.34 -14.51
C TRP A 181 16.03 8.72 -14.59
N GLY A 182 16.00 9.45 -13.47
CA GLY A 182 15.60 10.84 -13.43
C GLY A 182 16.64 11.75 -14.11
N ASP A 183 16.16 12.82 -14.74
CA ASP A 183 16.97 13.86 -15.35
C ASP A 183 16.55 15.25 -14.88
N ASP A 184 17.29 16.28 -15.26
CA ASP A 184 16.97 17.66 -14.90
C ASP A 184 15.60 18.12 -15.42
N ARG A 185 15.14 17.53 -16.52
CA ARG A 185 13.81 17.80 -17.07
C ARG A 185 12.72 17.23 -16.19
N ALA A 186 12.87 15.98 -15.72
CA ALA A 186 11.93 15.36 -14.80
C ALA A 186 11.81 16.15 -13.50
N ARG A 187 12.95 16.56 -12.92
CA ARG A 187 12.99 17.40 -11.70
C ARG A 187 12.35 18.76 -11.93
N THR A 188 12.62 19.41 -13.09
CA THR A 188 11.97 20.68 -13.45
C THR A 188 10.46 20.52 -13.59
N ILE A 189 10.00 19.43 -14.23
CA ILE A 189 8.57 19.15 -14.34
C ILE A 189 7.95 19.01 -12.95
N GLN A 190 8.56 18.21 -12.06
CA GLN A 190 8.05 18.02 -10.70
C GLN A 190 8.01 19.34 -9.92
N ALA A 191 9.07 20.14 -9.97
CA ALA A 191 9.15 21.42 -9.27
C ALA A 191 8.10 22.45 -9.76
N ASP A 192 7.66 22.35 -11.01
CA ASP A 192 6.62 23.20 -11.60
C ASP A 192 5.18 22.70 -11.29
N LEU A 193 5.04 21.52 -10.70
CA LEU A 193 3.73 20.97 -10.40
C LEU A 193 3.22 21.45 -9.04
N PRO A 194 1.90 21.70 -8.92
CA PRO A 194 1.30 21.94 -7.60
C PRO A 194 1.31 20.64 -6.78
N ILE A 195 1.24 20.75 -5.46
CA ILE A 195 1.14 19.63 -4.55
C ILE A 195 0.07 18.59 -5.01
N ARG A 196 -1.04 19.10 -5.47
CA ARG A 196 -2.15 18.34 -6.06
C ARG A 196 -2.05 18.31 -7.58
N TRP A 197 -0.96 17.74 -8.09
CA TRP A 197 -0.66 17.76 -9.52
C TRP A 197 -1.61 16.91 -10.37
N GLU A 198 -2.30 15.93 -9.82
CA GLU A 198 -3.30 15.14 -10.51
C GLU A 198 -4.39 16.01 -11.17
N TRP A 199 -4.78 17.11 -10.52
CA TRP A 199 -5.77 18.03 -11.08
C TRP A 199 -5.29 18.76 -12.32
N ALA A 200 -3.99 19.04 -12.42
CA ALA A 200 -3.41 19.69 -13.58
C ALA A 200 -3.45 18.78 -14.82
N PHE A 201 -3.38 17.46 -14.61
CA PHE A 201 -3.50 16.50 -15.71
C PHE A 201 -4.97 16.24 -16.07
N TYR A 202 -5.84 15.96 -15.12
CA TYR A 202 -7.27 15.72 -15.37
C TYR A 202 -7.97 16.95 -15.94
N GLY A 203 -7.58 18.16 -15.51
CA GLY A 203 -8.09 19.43 -16.06
C GLY A 203 -7.51 19.83 -17.42
N GLY A 204 -6.50 19.10 -17.91
CA GLY A 204 -5.87 19.36 -19.19
C GLY A 204 -4.82 20.48 -19.18
N ASP A 205 -4.45 21.02 -18.01
CA ASP A 205 -3.43 22.05 -17.86
C ASP A 205 -2.02 21.50 -18.15
N ARG A 206 -1.82 20.19 -17.99
CA ARG A 206 -0.56 19.49 -18.22
C ARG A 206 -0.73 18.31 -19.17
N PRO A 207 0.19 18.11 -20.13
CA PRO A 207 0.12 17.00 -21.05
C PRO A 207 0.60 15.70 -20.39
N TYR A 208 -0.11 14.61 -20.63
CA TYR A 208 0.14 13.28 -20.00
C TYR A 208 1.55 12.73 -20.23
N TRP A 209 2.26 13.11 -21.30
CA TRP A 209 3.65 12.67 -21.50
C TRP A 209 4.61 13.09 -20.36
N GLN A 210 4.27 14.12 -19.56
CA GLN A 210 5.06 14.52 -18.41
C GLN A 210 5.05 13.47 -17.30
N LEU A 211 4.00 12.67 -17.21
CA LEU A 211 3.90 11.59 -16.22
C LEU A 211 5.00 10.54 -16.40
N GLY A 212 5.37 10.21 -17.65
CA GLY A 212 6.50 9.31 -17.91
C GLY A 212 7.87 9.87 -17.45
N ALA A 213 8.02 11.20 -17.36
CA ALA A 213 9.21 11.79 -16.75
C ALA A 213 9.18 11.63 -15.22
N LEU A 214 8.02 11.82 -14.59
CA LEU A 214 7.84 11.60 -13.15
C LEU A 214 8.05 10.13 -12.77
N GLU A 215 7.59 9.19 -13.59
CA GLU A 215 7.84 7.76 -13.41
C GLU A 215 9.34 7.43 -13.35
N SER A 216 10.19 8.22 -14.01
CA SER A 216 11.64 8.04 -13.93
C SER A 216 12.22 8.39 -12.56
N LEU A 217 11.66 9.39 -11.88
CA LEU A 217 12.02 9.73 -10.49
C LEU A 217 11.43 8.72 -9.50
N TYR A 218 10.19 8.30 -9.73
CA TYR A 218 9.53 7.25 -8.96
C TYR A 218 10.33 5.94 -8.93
N ASP A 219 10.88 5.50 -10.08
CA ASP A 219 11.75 4.32 -10.13
C ASP A 219 13.04 4.50 -9.31
N GLY A 220 13.57 5.73 -9.25
CA GLY A 220 14.65 6.09 -8.32
C GLY A 220 14.23 5.93 -6.86
N GLY A 221 13.01 6.36 -6.52
CA GLY A 221 12.43 6.19 -5.19
C GLY A 221 12.25 4.72 -4.82
N ILE A 222 11.75 3.88 -5.74
CA ILE A 222 11.67 2.42 -5.52
C ILE A 222 13.07 1.83 -5.26
N ARG A 223 14.07 2.27 -6.04
CA ARG A 223 15.43 1.78 -5.83
C ARG A 223 16.02 2.21 -4.49
N GLN A 224 15.66 3.38 -3.99
CA GLN A 224 16.03 3.83 -2.65
C GLN A 224 15.35 3.00 -1.58
N ALA A 225 14.05 2.77 -1.69
CA ALA A 225 13.31 1.90 -0.75
C ALA A 225 13.88 0.47 -0.70
N ASP A 226 14.31 -0.07 -1.84
CA ASP A 226 14.99 -1.38 -1.92
C ASP A 226 16.35 -1.36 -1.20
N ALA A 227 17.11 -0.27 -1.30
CA ALA A 227 18.38 -0.11 -0.58
C ALA A 227 18.15 0.08 0.94
N VAL A 228 17.08 0.75 1.35
CA VAL A 228 16.67 0.85 2.76
C VAL A 228 16.31 -0.54 3.30
N LEU A 229 15.56 -1.33 2.53
CA LEU A 229 15.24 -2.72 2.88
C LEU A 229 16.53 -3.56 3.05
N GLU A 230 17.50 -3.43 2.12
CA GLU A 230 18.81 -4.06 2.24
C GLU A 230 19.50 -3.68 3.55
N HIS A 231 19.57 -2.39 3.88
CA HIS A 231 20.17 -1.89 5.12
C HIS A 231 19.54 -2.51 6.36
N VAL A 232 18.20 -2.59 6.41
CA VAL A 232 17.48 -3.19 7.55
C VAL A 232 17.78 -4.67 7.66
N LEU A 233 17.59 -5.44 6.59
CA LEU A 233 17.68 -6.90 6.66
C LEU A 233 19.12 -7.40 6.82
N GLU A 234 20.11 -6.75 6.20
CA GLU A 234 21.51 -7.09 6.41
C GLU A 234 21.99 -6.71 7.82
N SER A 235 21.46 -5.64 8.41
CA SER A 235 21.71 -5.29 9.81
C SER A 235 21.11 -6.34 10.77
N LEU A 236 19.87 -6.80 10.53
CA LEU A 236 19.26 -7.89 11.27
C LEU A 236 20.04 -9.20 11.10
N ARG A 237 20.50 -9.52 9.88
CA ARG A 237 21.32 -10.69 9.56
C ARG A 237 22.63 -10.67 10.32
N SER A 238 23.34 -9.54 10.32
CA SER A 238 24.64 -9.39 10.96
C SER A 238 24.62 -9.65 12.46
N ARG A 239 23.49 -9.40 13.14
CA ARG A 239 23.27 -9.67 14.57
C ARG A 239 22.50 -10.98 14.86
N GLY A 240 22.26 -11.81 13.85
CA GLY A 240 21.59 -13.11 13.97
C GLY A 240 20.07 -13.02 14.20
N ALA A 241 19.47 -11.83 14.16
CA ALA A 241 18.03 -11.63 14.42
C ALA A 241 17.15 -11.96 13.19
N LEU A 242 17.70 -11.92 11.97
CA LEU A 242 16.91 -12.16 10.77
C LEU A 242 16.32 -13.57 10.71
N ASP A 243 17.06 -14.59 11.16
CA ASP A 243 16.58 -15.97 11.17
C ASP A 243 15.52 -16.25 12.24
N GLU A 244 15.33 -15.31 13.16
CA GLU A 244 14.28 -15.35 14.17
C GLU A 244 13.10 -14.42 13.79
N THR A 245 13.09 -13.88 12.57
CA THR A 245 12.10 -12.86 12.14
C THR A 245 11.31 -13.34 10.94
N LEU A 246 9.97 -13.27 11.05
CA LEU A 246 9.08 -13.26 9.90
C LEU A 246 9.18 -11.88 9.24
N VAL A 247 9.62 -11.83 8.00
CA VAL A 247 9.66 -10.60 7.20
C VAL A 247 8.58 -10.67 6.13
N VAL A 248 7.70 -9.67 6.09
CA VAL A 248 6.71 -9.47 5.02
C VAL A 248 7.01 -8.13 4.37
N VAL A 249 7.31 -8.14 3.08
CA VAL A 249 7.53 -6.94 2.26
C VAL A 249 6.39 -6.83 1.27
N CYS A 250 5.66 -5.71 1.26
CA CYS A 250 4.58 -5.48 0.30
C CYS A 250 4.46 -4.00 -0.08
N GLY A 251 3.82 -3.71 -1.23
CA GLY A 251 3.22 -2.39 -1.45
C GLY A 251 1.83 -2.33 -0.83
N ASP A 252 1.38 -1.17 -0.39
CA ASP A 252 0.00 -0.97 0.10
C ASP A 252 -0.97 -0.64 -1.03
N HIS A 253 -0.50 0.04 -2.07
CA HIS A 253 -1.08 0.31 -3.39
C HIS A 253 0.04 0.71 -4.35
N GLY A 254 -0.30 0.99 -5.60
CA GLY A 254 0.63 1.55 -6.59
C GLY A 254 0.40 3.03 -6.85
N ASP A 255 1.06 3.56 -7.89
CA ASP A 255 0.86 4.91 -8.40
C ASP A 255 0.65 4.91 -9.91
N GLY A 256 -0.04 5.92 -10.45
CA GLY A 256 -0.45 6.01 -11.85
C GLY A 256 0.31 7.10 -12.62
N PHE A 257 0.79 6.74 -13.81
CA PHE A 257 1.57 7.62 -14.69
C PHE A 257 0.94 7.81 -16.07
N GLY A 258 -0.39 7.79 -16.13
CA GLY A 258 -1.15 8.08 -17.35
C GLY A 258 -1.61 6.84 -18.11
N GLU A 259 -1.56 5.68 -17.49
CA GLU A 259 -2.06 4.44 -18.07
C GLU A 259 -3.55 4.57 -18.40
N PRO A 260 -3.97 4.12 -19.60
CA PRO A 260 -5.34 4.32 -20.06
C PRO A 260 -6.32 3.43 -19.28
N GLY A 261 -7.52 3.95 -19.05
CA GLY A 261 -8.63 3.17 -18.47
C GLY A 261 -8.89 1.87 -19.23
N ARG A 262 -9.21 0.83 -18.47
CA ARG A 262 -9.54 -0.50 -19.00
C ARG A 262 -11.04 -0.71 -19.11
N VAL A 263 -11.81 0.01 -18.33
CA VAL A 263 -13.27 0.06 -18.40
C VAL A 263 -13.67 1.28 -19.24
N PRO A 264 -14.62 1.18 -20.17
CA PRO A 264 -15.11 2.35 -20.91
C PRO A 264 -15.57 3.45 -19.97
N GLY A 265 -15.07 4.68 -20.19
CA GLY A 265 -15.36 5.83 -19.33
C GLY A 265 -14.44 5.99 -18.09
N GLU A 266 -13.67 4.98 -17.74
CA GLU A 266 -12.67 5.06 -16.67
C GLU A 266 -11.55 6.04 -17.06
N PRO A 267 -11.20 7.02 -16.19
CA PRO A 267 -10.14 7.97 -16.50
C PRO A 267 -8.77 7.28 -16.49
N PRO A 268 -7.75 7.88 -17.15
CA PRO A 268 -6.37 7.42 -17.03
C PRO A 268 -5.89 7.43 -15.56
N ALA A 269 -4.95 6.55 -15.23
CA ALA A 269 -4.33 6.56 -13.91
C ALA A 269 -3.41 7.77 -13.76
N VAL A 270 -3.75 8.67 -12.86
CA VAL A 270 -2.90 9.80 -12.48
C VAL A 270 -2.80 9.80 -10.97
N SER A 271 -1.61 9.54 -10.43
CA SER A 271 -1.46 9.28 -9.02
C SER A 271 -2.41 8.13 -8.57
N HIS A 272 -2.81 8.08 -7.31
CA HIS A 272 -3.58 6.97 -6.73
C HIS A 272 -4.98 7.36 -6.23
N ILE A 273 -5.63 8.37 -6.86
CA ILE A 273 -6.87 8.95 -6.29
C ILE A 273 -8.18 8.46 -6.88
N LEU A 274 -8.21 7.97 -8.11
CA LEU A 274 -9.49 7.65 -8.77
C LEU A 274 -9.62 6.22 -9.25
N PRO A 275 -8.82 5.76 -10.24
CA PRO A 275 -9.13 4.52 -10.92
C PRO A 275 -8.75 3.29 -10.09
N MET A 276 -9.34 2.16 -10.48
CA MET A 276 -9.03 0.84 -9.92
C MET A 276 -8.16 0.05 -10.90
N HIS A 277 -7.16 0.70 -11.48
CA HIS A 277 -6.22 0.10 -12.44
C HIS A 277 -5.34 -0.97 -11.80
N GLU A 278 -4.80 -1.90 -12.62
CA GLU A 278 -3.82 -2.89 -12.15
C GLU A 278 -2.56 -2.23 -11.62
N GLU A 279 -2.16 -1.13 -12.19
CA GLU A 279 -1.02 -0.31 -11.78
C GLU A 279 -1.17 0.22 -10.34
N LEU A 280 -2.40 0.34 -9.84
CA LEU A 280 -2.67 0.76 -8.47
C LEU A 280 -2.92 -0.41 -7.51
N LEU A 281 -3.37 -1.55 -8.01
CA LEU A 281 -3.84 -2.67 -7.19
C LEU A 281 -2.90 -3.87 -7.19
N HIS A 282 -2.07 -4.04 -8.23
CA HIS A 282 -1.09 -5.11 -8.31
C HIS A 282 0.22 -4.68 -7.64
N VAL A 283 0.45 -5.18 -6.45
CA VAL A 283 1.56 -4.76 -5.58
C VAL A 283 2.58 -5.89 -5.39
N PRO A 284 3.85 -5.57 -5.10
CA PRO A 284 4.80 -6.59 -4.68
C PRO A 284 4.38 -7.22 -3.36
N LEU A 285 4.67 -8.53 -3.22
CA LEU A 285 4.52 -9.25 -1.96
C LEU A 285 5.56 -10.36 -1.87
N VAL A 286 6.45 -10.23 -0.88
CA VAL A 286 7.52 -11.18 -0.59
C VAL A 286 7.49 -11.55 0.88
N VAL A 287 7.56 -12.82 1.19
CA VAL A 287 7.49 -13.34 2.56
C VAL A 287 8.70 -14.22 2.84
N ARG A 288 9.56 -13.77 3.75
CA ARG A 288 10.66 -14.56 4.30
C ARG A 288 10.26 -15.08 5.68
N PRO A 289 10.01 -16.38 5.85
CA PRO A 289 9.74 -16.96 7.17
C PRO A 289 11.01 -16.96 8.05
N PRO A 290 10.87 -17.15 9.36
CA PRO A 290 12.01 -17.44 10.24
C PRO A 290 12.84 -18.60 9.70
N GLY A 291 14.18 -18.44 9.67
CA GLY A 291 15.10 -19.41 9.08
C GLY A 291 15.19 -19.39 7.56
N GLY A 292 14.45 -18.53 6.90
CA GLY A 292 14.36 -18.47 5.44
C GLY A 292 13.50 -19.59 4.84
N ALA A 293 13.34 -19.58 3.52
CA ALA A 293 12.69 -20.60 2.71
C ALA A 293 13.58 -20.97 1.52
N THR A 294 13.21 -22.03 0.80
CA THR A 294 13.72 -22.22 -0.57
C THR A 294 12.90 -21.32 -1.46
N GLY A 295 13.56 -20.47 -2.25
CA GLY A 295 12.88 -19.50 -3.11
C GLY A 295 11.74 -20.12 -3.90
N GLU A 296 10.52 -19.64 -3.65
CA GLU A 296 9.28 -20.12 -4.24
C GLU A 296 8.53 -18.97 -4.89
N ARG A 297 7.95 -19.20 -6.06
CA ARG A 297 7.02 -18.26 -6.71
C ARG A 297 5.63 -18.85 -6.69
N VAL A 298 4.69 -18.11 -6.16
CA VAL A 298 3.28 -18.48 -6.04
C VAL A 298 2.48 -17.62 -7.01
N ASP A 299 1.90 -18.27 -8.02
CA ASP A 299 1.17 -17.61 -9.10
C ASP A 299 -0.34 -17.53 -8.86
N GLU A 300 -0.81 -18.09 -7.73
CA GLU A 300 -2.20 -17.92 -7.32
C GLU A 300 -2.47 -16.52 -6.77
N LEU A 301 -3.72 -16.11 -6.85
CA LEU A 301 -4.20 -14.85 -6.30
C LEU A 301 -3.88 -14.74 -4.81
N ALA A 302 -3.24 -13.65 -4.43
CA ALA A 302 -2.92 -13.31 -3.05
C ALA A 302 -3.52 -11.95 -2.66
N ALA A 303 -3.83 -11.78 -1.37
CA ALA A 303 -4.42 -10.56 -0.84
C ALA A 303 -3.71 -10.09 0.43
N LEU A 304 -3.48 -8.79 0.55
CA LEU A 304 -2.84 -8.18 1.72
C LEU A 304 -3.66 -8.37 3.00
N THR A 305 -4.97 -8.52 2.89
CA THR A 305 -5.87 -8.82 4.02
C THR A 305 -5.53 -10.12 4.77
N ARG A 306 -4.66 -10.96 4.21
CA ARG A 306 -4.17 -12.18 4.86
C ARG A 306 -3.05 -11.94 5.88
N PHE A 307 -2.43 -10.76 5.90
CA PHE A 307 -1.30 -10.48 6.80
C PHE A 307 -1.59 -10.81 8.27
N PRO A 308 -2.73 -10.38 8.88
CA PRO A 308 -2.99 -10.69 10.28
C PRO A 308 -3.04 -12.18 10.59
N ALA A 309 -3.63 -12.97 9.69
CA ALA A 309 -3.70 -14.42 9.87
C ALA A 309 -2.32 -15.09 9.74
N VAL A 310 -1.50 -14.61 8.78
CA VAL A 310 -0.15 -15.11 8.56
C VAL A 310 0.77 -14.75 9.74
N ALA A 311 0.77 -13.49 10.18
CA ALA A 311 1.60 -13.04 11.30
C ALA A 311 1.27 -13.78 12.59
N ARG A 312 -0.02 -13.91 12.95
CA ARG A 312 -0.45 -14.64 14.15
C ARG A 312 -0.13 -16.14 14.10
N ALA A 313 -0.23 -16.76 12.94
CA ALA A 313 0.08 -18.17 12.78
C ALA A 313 1.59 -18.44 12.97
N HIS A 314 2.45 -17.60 12.37
CA HIS A 314 3.90 -17.67 12.60
C HIS A 314 4.26 -17.40 14.07
N ALA A 315 3.65 -16.40 14.70
CA ALA A 315 3.85 -16.12 16.13
C ALA A 315 3.55 -17.31 17.05
N ARG A 316 2.60 -18.18 16.64
CA ARG A 316 2.23 -19.40 17.34
C ARG A 316 3.03 -20.64 16.93
N GLY A 317 3.95 -20.50 15.96
CA GLY A 317 4.74 -21.62 15.43
C GLY A 317 3.94 -22.58 14.53
N ASP A 318 2.79 -22.14 13.98
CA ASP A 318 1.92 -22.93 13.09
C ASP A 318 1.61 -22.12 11.80
N PRO A 319 2.60 -21.95 10.92
CA PRO A 319 2.43 -21.15 9.71
C PRO A 319 1.32 -21.70 8.81
N PRO A 320 0.45 -20.82 8.24
CA PRO A 320 -0.70 -21.26 7.47
C PRO A 320 -0.28 -21.87 6.14
N SER A 321 -0.86 -23.02 5.78
CA SER A 321 -0.53 -23.73 4.53
C SER A 321 -0.82 -22.94 3.24
N ARG A 322 -1.76 -22.00 3.28
CA ARG A 322 -2.13 -21.16 2.14
C ARG A 322 -1.40 -19.80 2.11
N GLY A 323 -0.66 -19.44 3.16
CA GLY A 323 0.01 -18.14 3.25
C GLY A 323 -0.94 -16.99 2.94
N PHE A 324 -0.59 -16.19 1.94
CA PHE A 324 -1.39 -15.06 1.45
C PHE A 324 -2.41 -15.43 0.36
N THR A 325 -2.43 -16.68 -0.14
CA THR A 325 -3.34 -17.05 -1.23
C THR A 325 -4.80 -17.04 -0.80
N VAL A 326 -5.66 -16.61 -1.72
CA VAL A 326 -7.10 -16.49 -1.54
C VAL A 326 -7.84 -17.00 -2.78
N ASP A 327 -9.10 -17.41 -2.60
CA ASP A 327 -9.93 -17.76 -3.75
C ASP A 327 -10.49 -16.51 -4.43
N ARG A 328 -10.63 -15.41 -3.68
CA ARG A 328 -11.16 -14.12 -4.12
C ARG A 328 -10.48 -12.98 -3.36
N ALA A 329 -10.16 -11.90 -4.07
CA ALA A 329 -9.75 -10.63 -3.48
C ALA A 329 -10.69 -9.51 -3.93
N LEU A 330 -10.97 -8.57 -3.02
CA LEU A 330 -11.86 -7.44 -3.27
C LEU A 330 -11.07 -6.14 -3.15
N ALA A 331 -11.32 -5.21 -4.08
CA ALA A 331 -10.74 -3.87 -4.00
C ALA A 331 -11.83 -2.82 -4.25
N LEU A 332 -11.78 -1.76 -3.45
CA LEU A 332 -12.80 -0.72 -3.42
C LEU A 332 -12.16 0.67 -3.55
N LYS A 333 -12.66 1.46 -4.51
CA LYS A 333 -12.49 2.91 -4.50
C LYS A 333 -13.45 3.50 -3.46
N GLN A 334 -12.91 4.27 -2.53
CA GLN A 334 -13.79 4.98 -1.60
C GLN A 334 -14.67 6.01 -2.31
N PRO A 335 -15.87 6.30 -1.79
CA PRO A 335 -16.73 7.33 -2.35
C PRO A 335 -16.01 8.69 -2.40
N VAL A 336 -16.24 9.44 -3.45
CA VAL A 336 -15.73 10.82 -3.58
C VAL A 336 -16.38 11.69 -2.51
N THR A 337 -15.58 12.28 -1.64
CA THR A 337 -16.05 13.20 -0.60
C THR A 337 -16.56 14.52 -1.22
N ALA A 338 -17.33 15.30 -0.44
CA ALA A 338 -17.82 16.59 -0.90
C ALA A 338 -16.68 17.55 -1.28
N ASP A 339 -15.61 17.58 -0.47
CA ASP A 339 -14.43 18.41 -0.71
C ASP A 339 -13.67 18.00 -1.97
N LEU A 340 -13.53 16.69 -2.19
CA LEU A 340 -12.90 16.15 -3.39
C LEU A 340 -13.73 16.48 -4.63
N ARG A 341 -15.08 16.35 -4.53
CA ARG A 341 -16.01 16.74 -5.59
C ARG A 341 -15.85 18.22 -5.96
N GLU A 342 -15.83 19.13 -4.97
CA GLU A 342 -15.67 20.57 -5.21
C GLU A 342 -14.35 20.89 -5.93
N ARG A 343 -13.28 20.13 -5.64
CA ARG A 343 -11.98 20.28 -6.32
C ARG A 343 -12.05 19.86 -7.78
N PHE A 344 -12.74 18.75 -8.10
CA PHE A 344 -13.01 18.36 -9.48
C PHE A 344 -13.82 19.40 -10.22
N GLU A 345 -14.91 19.92 -9.63
CA GLU A 345 -15.77 20.95 -10.22
C GLU A 345 -15.01 22.22 -10.57
N ARG A 346 -13.96 22.56 -9.82
CA ARG A 346 -13.12 23.72 -10.11
C ARG A 346 -12.13 23.53 -11.27
N ARG A 347 -11.84 22.29 -11.65
CA ARG A 347 -10.75 21.97 -12.59
C ARG A 347 -11.19 21.15 -13.79
N CYS A 348 -12.26 20.41 -13.69
CA CYS A 348 -12.73 19.50 -14.72
C CYS A 348 -14.14 19.84 -15.16
N ASP A 349 -14.35 19.90 -16.48
CA ASP A 349 -15.66 20.08 -17.12
C ASP A 349 -15.71 19.18 -18.37
N PRO A 350 -16.54 18.12 -18.40
CA PRO A 350 -17.48 17.71 -17.35
C PRO A 350 -16.81 17.04 -16.13
N VAL A 351 -17.44 17.11 -14.96
CA VAL A 351 -16.95 16.51 -13.71
C VAL A 351 -17.45 15.06 -13.51
N GLU A 352 -18.59 14.72 -14.07
CA GLU A 352 -19.29 13.45 -13.86
C GLU A 352 -18.39 12.22 -14.05
N PRO A 353 -17.54 12.15 -15.10
CA PRO A 353 -16.69 10.98 -15.32
C PRO A 353 -15.74 10.66 -14.14
N TYR A 354 -15.40 11.63 -13.32
CA TYR A 354 -14.49 11.45 -12.18
C TYR A 354 -15.19 11.03 -10.87
N LEU A 355 -16.51 11.16 -10.82
CA LEU A 355 -17.32 10.91 -9.62
C LEU A 355 -17.87 9.48 -9.56
N GLU A 356 -17.76 8.73 -10.64
CA GLU A 356 -18.37 7.41 -10.78
C GLU A 356 -17.83 6.41 -9.73
N PRO A 357 -18.71 5.55 -9.17
CA PRO A 357 -18.28 4.47 -8.32
C PRO A 357 -17.49 3.42 -9.08
N SER A 358 -16.55 2.76 -8.39
CA SER A 358 -15.76 1.68 -8.96
C SER A 358 -15.42 0.65 -7.90
N ARG A 359 -15.47 -0.62 -8.29
CA ARG A 359 -15.07 -1.79 -7.51
C ARG A 359 -14.40 -2.81 -8.39
N ALA A 360 -13.56 -3.64 -7.81
CA ALA A 360 -12.93 -4.75 -8.49
C ALA A 360 -12.99 -6.03 -7.64
N VAL A 361 -13.25 -7.15 -8.31
CA VAL A 361 -13.20 -8.50 -7.76
C VAL A 361 -12.20 -9.30 -8.56
N TYR A 362 -11.30 -9.97 -7.87
CA TYR A 362 -10.29 -10.84 -8.46
C TYR A 362 -10.59 -12.29 -8.08
N GLU A 363 -10.41 -13.20 -9.04
CA GLU A 363 -10.52 -14.64 -8.88
C GLU A 363 -9.41 -15.34 -9.68
N ASN A 364 -8.95 -16.50 -9.20
CA ASN A 364 -8.02 -17.31 -9.97
C ASN A 364 -8.63 -17.69 -11.33
N ALA A 365 -7.83 -17.72 -12.38
CA ALA A 365 -8.26 -18.16 -13.71
C ALA A 365 -7.91 -19.65 -13.88
N PRO A 366 -8.85 -20.58 -13.66
CA PRO A 366 -8.54 -22.02 -13.59
C PRO A 366 -8.01 -22.59 -14.92
N ASP A 367 -8.35 -21.93 -16.03
CA ASP A 367 -7.98 -22.38 -17.37
C ASP A 367 -6.65 -21.77 -17.87
N THR A 368 -6.01 -20.90 -17.06
CA THR A 368 -4.79 -20.17 -17.45
C THR A 368 -3.85 -20.05 -16.26
N SER A 369 -2.79 -20.84 -16.28
CA SER A 369 -1.78 -20.82 -15.21
C SER A 369 -1.16 -19.44 -15.03
N GLY A 370 -1.06 -18.99 -13.78
CA GLY A 370 -0.44 -17.72 -13.41
C GLY A 370 -1.27 -16.47 -13.74
N ALA A 371 -2.51 -16.63 -14.23
CA ALA A 371 -3.39 -15.51 -14.51
C ALA A 371 -4.52 -15.40 -13.49
N VAL A 372 -5.00 -14.17 -13.29
CA VAL A 372 -6.20 -13.88 -12.51
C VAL A 372 -7.25 -13.18 -13.37
N ARG A 373 -8.53 -13.46 -13.10
CA ARG A 373 -9.64 -12.71 -13.66
C ARG A 373 -9.93 -11.52 -12.76
N LYS A 374 -10.04 -10.36 -13.38
CA LYS A 374 -10.52 -9.14 -12.75
C LYS A 374 -11.88 -8.79 -13.33
N HIS A 375 -12.87 -8.73 -12.47
CA HIS A 375 -14.20 -8.19 -12.77
C HIS A 375 -14.28 -6.80 -12.15
N SER A 376 -14.43 -5.77 -12.96
CA SER A 376 -14.47 -4.38 -12.48
C SER A 376 -15.48 -3.56 -13.25
N TYR A 377 -15.90 -2.45 -12.66
CA TYR A 377 -16.77 -1.49 -13.33
C TYR A 377 -16.35 -0.05 -13.03
N TRP A 378 -16.78 0.85 -13.91
CA TRP A 378 -16.75 2.30 -13.74
C TRP A 378 -18.12 2.85 -14.07
N GLY A 379 -18.79 3.45 -13.08
CA GLY A 379 -20.19 3.85 -13.22
C GLY A 379 -21.11 2.66 -13.53
N ASP A 380 -21.76 2.73 -14.67
CA ASP A 380 -22.71 1.70 -15.16
C ASP A 380 -22.08 0.70 -16.15
N THR A 381 -20.78 0.80 -16.40
CA THR A 381 -20.10 -0.06 -17.38
C THR A 381 -19.12 -0.99 -16.66
N GLY A 382 -19.26 -2.29 -16.90
CA GLY A 382 -18.41 -3.32 -16.34
C GLY A 382 -17.66 -4.14 -17.38
N VAL A 383 -16.48 -4.65 -17.01
CA VAL A 383 -15.67 -5.56 -17.83
C VAL A 383 -15.02 -6.65 -17.00
N THR A 384 -14.81 -7.80 -17.61
CA THR A 384 -13.89 -8.84 -17.17
C THR A 384 -12.60 -8.73 -17.96
N THR A 385 -11.47 -8.71 -17.27
CA THR A 385 -10.14 -8.76 -17.87
C THR A 385 -9.37 -9.95 -17.34
N LEU A 386 -8.40 -10.45 -18.09
CA LEU A 386 -7.46 -11.48 -17.68
C LEU A 386 -6.09 -10.83 -17.49
N VAL A 387 -5.54 -10.96 -16.29
CA VAL A 387 -4.25 -10.35 -15.89
C VAL A 387 -3.23 -11.46 -15.72
N HIS A 388 -2.17 -11.47 -16.56
CA HIS A 388 -1.13 -12.50 -16.57
C HIS A 388 0.08 -12.11 -15.72
N ALA A 389 0.47 -10.85 -15.79
CA ALA A 389 1.62 -10.29 -15.09
C ALA A 389 1.36 -8.80 -14.83
N PRO A 390 2.18 -8.13 -14.00
CA PRO A 390 2.04 -6.71 -13.78
C PRO A 390 2.03 -5.94 -15.11
N GLY A 391 0.99 -5.12 -15.32
CA GLY A 391 0.79 -4.35 -16.54
C GLY A 391 0.33 -5.14 -17.79
N VAL A 392 0.33 -6.48 -17.75
CA VAL A 392 -0.09 -7.32 -18.89
C VAL A 392 -1.54 -7.76 -18.71
N VAL A 393 -2.44 -7.10 -19.43
CA VAL A 393 -3.89 -7.34 -19.37
C VAL A 393 -4.41 -7.74 -20.73
N GLU A 394 -4.95 -8.95 -20.81
CA GLU A 394 -5.65 -9.43 -22.02
C GLU A 394 -7.15 -9.23 -21.88
N HIS A 395 -7.80 -9.47 -22.97
CA HIS A 395 -9.14 -9.20 -23.40
C HIS A 395 -10.24 -9.05 -22.39
N ARG A 396 -11.30 -8.52 -22.84
CA ARG A 396 -12.39 -7.93 -22.10
C ARG A 396 -13.72 -8.43 -22.57
N GLU A 397 -14.45 -9.01 -21.64
CA GLU A 397 -15.83 -9.33 -21.84
C GLU A 397 -16.68 -8.33 -21.06
N PRO A 398 -17.69 -7.71 -21.68
CA PRO A 398 -18.64 -6.86 -20.97
C PRO A 398 -19.36 -7.66 -19.88
N ILE A 399 -19.53 -7.04 -18.71
CA ILE A 399 -20.32 -7.59 -17.61
C ILE A 399 -21.22 -6.51 -17.02
N GLU A 400 -22.30 -6.93 -16.36
CA GLU A 400 -23.12 -6.01 -15.58
C GLU A 400 -22.42 -5.67 -14.24
N PRO A 401 -22.39 -4.40 -13.80
CA PRO A 401 -21.83 -3.99 -12.50
C PRO A 401 -22.38 -4.78 -11.32
N GLU A 402 -23.65 -5.19 -11.38
CA GLU A 402 -24.31 -6.04 -10.38
C GLU A 402 -23.57 -7.37 -10.14
N THR A 403 -22.85 -7.89 -11.13
CA THR A 403 -22.02 -9.10 -10.98
C THR A 403 -20.88 -8.87 -9.99
N VAL A 404 -20.25 -7.69 -10.05
CA VAL A 404 -19.20 -7.27 -9.09
C VAL A 404 -19.82 -7.02 -7.73
N ASP A 405 -20.91 -6.24 -7.66
CA ASP A 405 -21.55 -5.87 -6.39
C ASP A 405 -22.09 -7.06 -5.60
N ARG A 406 -22.49 -8.13 -6.29
CA ARG A 406 -22.91 -9.38 -5.64
C ARG A 406 -21.77 -9.98 -4.82
N ALA A 407 -20.53 -9.96 -5.33
CA ALA A 407 -19.39 -10.51 -4.61
C ALA A 407 -19.10 -9.76 -3.30
N PHE A 408 -19.37 -8.45 -3.27
CA PHE A 408 -19.24 -7.64 -2.05
C PHE A 408 -20.35 -7.94 -1.02
N ARG A 409 -21.55 -8.29 -1.45
CA ARG A 409 -22.63 -8.72 -0.54
C ARG A 409 -22.39 -10.11 0.05
N ASP A 410 -21.98 -11.07 -0.81
CA ASP A 410 -21.70 -12.45 -0.38
C ASP A 410 -20.52 -12.52 0.58
N GLY A 411 -19.59 -11.57 0.52
CA GLY A 411 -18.48 -11.41 1.48
C GLY A 411 -18.97 -11.04 2.88
N ASN A 412 -19.91 -10.12 2.98
CA ASN A 412 -20.51 -9.71 4.26
C ASN A 412 -21.20 -10.85 5.02
N ASP A 413 -21.87 -11.76 4.31
CA ASP A 413 -22.60 -12.88 4.92
C ASP A 413 -21.65 -13.96 5.50
N ARG A 414 -20.43 -14.09 4.97
CA ARG A 414 -19.44 -15.08 5.45
C ARG A 414 -18.76 -14.67 6.74
N ASP A 415 -18.70 -13.38 7.01
CA ASP A 415 -18.03 -12.84 8.20
C ASP A 415 -18.95 -12.65 9.41
N GLY A 416 -20.17 -13.17 9.36
CA GLY A 416 -21.11 -13.26 10.51
C GLY A 416 -21.68 -11.91 10.94
N GLY A 417 -22.83 -11.60 10.42
CA GLY A 417 -23.94 -10.77 10.86
C GLY A 417 -23.73 -9.53 11.73
N ASP A 418 -24.68 -8.70 11.64
CA ASP A 418 -25.04 -7.39 12.23
C ASP A 418 -24.75 -7.15 13.74
N ASP A 419 -24.13 -8.11 14.45
CA ASP A 419 -23.92 -8.11 15.92
C ASP A 419 -22.44 -7.82 16.32
N ARG A 420 -21.55 -7.46 15.39
CA ARG A 420 -20.16 -7.08 15.72
C ARG A 420 -20.11 -5.63 16.18
N ASP A 421 -19.28 -5.36 17.19
CA ASP A 421 -18.92 -4.00 17.53
C ASP A 421 -18.42 -3.26 16.27
N PRO A 422 -18.92 -2.04 16.00
CA PRO A 422 -18.52 -1.31 14.80
C PRO A 422 -17.00 -1.10 14.78
N VAL A 423 -16.37 -1.44 13.66
CA VAL A 423 -14.91 -1.36 13.46
C VAL A 423 -14.42 0.09 13.43
N ARG A 424 -15.30 1.03 13.10
CA ARG A 424 -15.00 2.44 12.98
C ARG A 424 -15.85 3.29 13.91
N GLU A 425 -15.33 4.46 14.26
CA GLU A 425 -16.08 5.51 14.91
C GLU A 425 -15.88 6.83 14.15
N PRO A 426 -16.95 7.63 13.96
CA PRO A 426 -16.82 8.94 13.33
C PRO A 426 -15.96 9.89 14.19
N LEU A 427 -15.10 10.67 13.54
CA LEU A 427 -14.35 11.76 14.15
C LEU A 427 -15.27 12.96 14.44
N ALA A 428 -16.33 12.77 15.24
CA ALA A 428 -17.32 13.78 15.51
C ALA A 428 -16.72 14.96 16.31
N GLY A 429 -16.65 16.13 15.69
CA GLY A 429 -16.35 17.41 16.35
C GLY A 429 -14.87 17.66 16.68
N ARG A 430 -13.95 16.81 16.29
CA ARG A 430 -12.53 17.11 16.27
C ARG A 430 -12.17 17.67 14.90
N GLN A 431 -11.84 18.96 14.85
CA GLN A 431 -11.00 19.43 13.74
C GLN A 431 -9.66 18.69 13.89
N PRO A 432 -9.08 18.12 12.81
CA PRO A 432 -7.71 17.68 12.84
C PRO A 432 -6.83 18.81 13.36
N ASP A 433 -5.77 18.48 14.07
CA ASP A 433 -4.76 19.46 14.45
C ASP A 433 -4.31 20.20 13.17
N ALA A 434 -4.18 21.52 13.22
CA ALA A 434 -3.88 22.32 12.02
C ALA A 434 -2.61 21.83 11.31
N ASP A 435 -1.66 21.29 12.08
CA ASP A 435 -0.41 20.73 11.56
C ASP A 435 -0.66 19.40 10.81
N VAL A 436 -1.55 18.56 11.31
CA VAL A 436 -1.97 17.32 10.62
C VAL A 436 -2.79 17.62 9.37
N GLU A 437 -3.65 18.64 9.39
CA GLU A 437 -4.35 19.10 8.18
C GLU A 437 -3.36 19.60 7.12
N ALA A 438 -2.35 20.38 7.53
CA ALA A 438 -1.30 20.85 6.65
C ALA A 438 -0.48 19.68 6.08
N GLN A 439 -0.10 18.71 6.91
CA GLN A 439 0.60 17.50 6.51
C GLN A 439 -0.21 16.69 5.48
N LEU A 440 -1.47 16.42 5.76
CA LEU A 440 -2.32 15.68 4.85
C LEU A 440 -2.62 16.47 3.57
N ALA A 441 -2.69 17.80 3.64
CA ALA A 441 -2.78 18.66 2.48
C ALA A 441 -1.51 18.62 1.64
N ALA A 442 -0.33 18.62 2.26
CA ALA A 442 0.96 18.49 1.58
C ALA A 442 1.11 17.12 0.91
N LEU A 443 0.69 16.04 1.59
CA LEU A 443 0.67 14.68 1.03
C LEU A 443 -0.47 14.45 0.03
N GLY A 444 -1.30 15.46 -0.21
CA GLY A 444 -2.31 15.34 -1.24
C GLY A 444 -3.67 14.78 -0.78
N TYR A 445 -3.97 14.69 0.49
CA TYR A 445 -5.20 14.04 0.99
C TYR A 445 -6.35 14.99 1.38
N TYR A 446 -6.13 16.32 1.29
CA TYR A 446 -7.14 17.37 1.50
C TYR A 446 -7.23 18.33 0.33
#